data_2c4b14e7ed2a6df491c52d0afba2ff74
#
_entry.id   2c4b14e7ed2a6df491c52d0afba2ff74
#
_cell.length_a   1.000
_cell.length_b   1.000
_cell.length_c   1.000
_cell.angle_alpha   90.00
_cell.angle_beta   90.00
_cell.angle_gamma   90.00
#
_symmetry.space_group_name_H-M   'P 1'
#
loop_
_entity.id
_entity.type
_entity.pdbx_description
1 polymer ?
#
loop_
_entity_poly.entity_id
_entity_poly.type
_entity_poly.pdbx_seq_one_letter_code
_entity_poly.pdbx_strand_id
1 'polypeptide(L)'
;MSPKIRILLADDHAVLRSGLDALLGLEDDFQVVGQAAGGEEAVEKTRLLRPDVVVMDLAMPGMDGLEATRRIAALEIGARVLVLTSQTEDEFLLPVLEAGASGFVRKTSADVDLLTAIRTVAGG
;
A
#
# COMPACT_ATOMS: atom_id res chain seq x y z
N MET A 1 1.21 12.45 22.77
CA MET A 1 1.69 11.37 21.90
C MET A 1 1.10 11.51 20.53
N SER A 2 1.94 11.39 19.52
CA SER A 2 1.45 11.41 18.14
C SER A 2 0.73 10.09 17.82
N PRO A 3 -0.39 10.13 17.10
CA PRO A 3 -1.04 8.90 16.65
C PRO A 3 -0.11 8.15 15.70
N LYS A 4 -0.20 6.83 15.72
CA LYS A 4 0.56 6.00 14.81
C LYS A 4 -0.02 6.10 13.40
N ILE A 5 0.84 5.93 12.41
CA ILE A 5 0.41 5.80 11.01
C ILE A 5 -0.19 4.40 10.87
N ARG A 6 -1.44 4.33 10.49
CA ARG A 6 -2.19 3.08 10.34
C ARG A 6 -2.03 2.58 8.91
N ILE A 7 -1.57 1.35 8.76
CA ILE A 7 -1.13 0.80 7.48
C ILE A 7 -1.89 -0.48 7.16
N LEU A 8 -2.39 -0.59 5.94
CA LEU A 8 -2.93 -1.82 5.37
C LEU A 8 -1.93 -2.36 4.35
N LEU A 9 -1.57 -3.65 4.47
CA LEU A 9 -0.69 -4.32 3.51
C LEU A 9 -1.54 -5.14 2.54
N ALA A 10 -1.39 -4.92 1.24
CA ALA A 10 -2.11 -5.66 0.21
C ALA A 10 -1.11 -6.31 -0.76
N ASP A 11 -0.96 -7.62 -0.67
CA ASP A 11 -0.02 -8.41 -1.46
C ASP A 11 -0.48 -9.86 -1.47
N ASP A 12 -0.49 -10.51 -2.62
CA ASP A 12 -0.90 -11.90 -2.73
C ASP A 12 0.22 -12.89 -2.35
N HIS A 13 1.46 -12.41 -2.14
CA HIS A 13 2.58 -13.23 -1.71
C HIS A 13 2.68 -13.26 -0.19
N ALA A 14 2.18 -14.33 0.42
CA ALA A 14 2.09 -14.42 1.88
C ALA A 14 3.44 -14.23 2.58
N VAL A 15 4.53 -14.77 2.00
CA VAL A 15 5.86 -14.65 2.59
C VAL A 15 6.34 -13.21 2.57
N LEU A 16 6.20 -12.51 1.44
CA LEU A 16 6.58 -11.11 1.34
C LEU A 16 5.73 -10.26 2.27
N ARG A 17 4.42 -10.49 2.32
CA ARG A 17 3.51 -9.76 3.19
C ARG A 17 3.89 -9.93 4.66
N SER A 18 4.23 -11.15 5.09
CA SER A 18 4.68 -11.41 6.45
C SER A 18 5.99 -10.70 6.76
N GLY A 19 6.92 -10.68 5.81
CA GLY A 19 8.18 -9.97 5.97
C GLY A 19 7.99 -8.47 6.10
N LEU A 20 7.11 -7.89 5.30
CA LEU A 20 6.80 -6.46 5.39
C LEU A 20 6.10 -6.13 6.71
N ASP A 21 5.17 -6.97 7.15
CA ASP A 21 4.51 -6.78 8.45
C ASP A 21 5.54 -6.75 9.58
N ALA A 22 6.49 -7.68 9.58
CA ALA A 22 7.54 -7.72 10.59
C ALA A 22 8.43 -6.47 10.51
N LEU A 23 8.80 -6.04 9.32
CA LEU A 23 9.63 -4.85 9.12
C LEU A 23 8.93 -3.60 9.65
N LEU A 24 7.67 -3.41 9.28
CA LEU A 24 6.90 -2.24 9.71
C LEU A 24 6.62 -2.27 11.21
N GLY A 25 6.44 -3.46 11.77
CA GLY A 25 6.19 -3.61 13.21
C GLY A 25 7.36 -3.21 14.10
N LEU A 26 8.57 -3.06 13.54
CA LEU A 26 9.73 -2.58 14.30
C LEU A 26 9.69 -1.07 14.53
N GLU A 27 8.85 -0.34 13.79
CA GLU A 27 8.80 1.12 13.89
C GLU A 27 7.75 1.57 14.89
N ASP A 28 8.14 2.43 15.83
CA ASP A 28 7.24 2.88 16.90
C ASP A 28 6.09 3.74 16.38
N ASP A 29 6.25 4.39 15.24
CA ASP A 29 5.24 5.29 14.67
C ASP A 29 4.31 4.58 13.68
N PHE A 30 4.45 3.26 13.47
CA PHE A 30 3.62 2.49 12.55
C PHE A 30 2.74 1.49 13.28
N GLN A 31 1.53 1.27 12.72
CA GLN A 31 0.64 0.20 13.16
C GLN A 31 0.04 -0.45 11.91
N VAL A 32 0.34 -1.74 11.70
CA VAL A 32 -0.29 -2.50 10.63
C VAL A 32 -1.66 -2.93 11.14
N VAL A 33 -2.71 -2.35 10.56
CA VAL A 33 -4.09 -2.59 11.02
C VAL A 33 -4.77 -3.74 10.30
N GLY A 34 -4.19 -4.22 9.20
CA GLY A 34 -4.75 -5.35 8.47
C GLY A 34 -3.88 -5.74 7.29
N GLN A 35 -4.23 -6.88 6.70
CA GLN A 35 -3.57 -7.41 5.52
C GLN A 35 -4.64 -7.89 4.55
N ALA A 36 -4.34 -7.78 3.26
CA ALA A 36 -5.21 -8.24 2.18
C ALA A 36 -4.40 -9.06 1.18
N ALA A 37 -4.98 -10.14 0.68
CA ALA A 37 -4.31 -11.03 -0.27
C ALA A 37 -4.69 -10.73 -1.72
N GLY A 38 -5.51 -9.74 -1.97
CA GLY A 38 -5.92 -9.35 -3.31
C GLY A 38 -6.57 -7.98 -3.33
N GLY A 39 -6.86 -7.48 -4.54
CA GLY A 39 -7.37 -6.13 -4.72
C GLY A 39 -8.76 -5.91 -4.14
N GLU A 40 -9.67 -6.85 -4.31
CA GLU A 40 -11.02 -6.71 -3.75
C GLU A 40 -11.01 -6.65 -2.23
N GLU A 41 -10.22 -7.53 -1.62
CA GLU A 41 -10.07 -7.52 -0.16
C GLU A 41 -9.42 -6.22 0.31
N ALA A 42 -8.44 -5.70 -0.45
CA ALA A 42 -7.79 -4.45 -0.12
C ALA A 42 -8.80 -3.28 -0.12
N VAL A 43 -9.66 -3.20 -1.13
CA VAL A 43 -10.68 -2.15 -1.20
C VAL A 43 -11.65 -2.27 -0.02
N GLU A 44 -12.14 -3.47 0.25
CA GLU A 44 -13.10 -3.70 1.35
C GLU A 44 -12.50 -3.38 2.71
N LYS A 45 -11.27 -3.84 2.97
CA LYS A 45 -10.60 -3.54 4.24
C LYS A 45 -10.25 -2.07 4.37
N THR A 46 -9.92 -1.40 3.28
CA THR A 46 -9.69 0.04 3.31
C THR A 46 -10.97 0.77 3.73
N ARG A 47 -12.10 0.37 3.18
CA ARG A 47 -13.39 0.95 3.53
C ARG A 47 -13.73 0.74 5.00
N LEU A 48 -13.46 -0.46 5.52
CA LEU A 48 -13.80 -0.83 6.89
C LEU A 48 -12.84 -0.27 7.92
N LEU A 49 -11.54 -0.38 7.66
CA LEU A 49 -10.49 -0.03 8.63
C LEU A 49 -10.02 1.41 8.53
N ARG A 50 -10.22 2.04 7.40
CA ARG A 50 -9.80 3.43 7.13
C ARG A 50 -8.34 3.67 7.49
N PRO A 51 -7.39 2.94 6.87
CA PRO A 51 -5.98 3.15 7.14
C PRO A 51 -5.52 4.51 6.60
N ASP A 52 -4.41 5.00 7.12
CA ASP A 52 -3.79 6.20 6.59
C ASP A 52 -3.06 5.92 5.28
N VAL A 53 -2.41 4.76 5.20
CA VAL A 53 -1.64 4.35 4.01
C VAL A 53 -1.98 2.91 3.67
N VAL A 54 -2.20 2.65 2.38
CA VAL A 54 -2.34 1.30 1.85
C VAL A 54 -1.08 1.01 1.04
N VAL A 55 -0.30 0.02 1.48
CA VAL A 55 0.84 -0.47 0.71
C VAL A 55 0.31 -1.54 -0.22
N MET A 56 0.30 -1.26 -1.52
CA MET A 56 -0.41 -2.05 -2.52
C MET A 56 0.54 -2.66 -3.53
N ASP A 57 0.56 -3.99 -3.62
CA ASP A 57 1.26 -4.66 -4.71
C ASP A 57 0.50 -4.40 -6.02
N LEU A 58 1.21 -4.04 -7.06
CA LEU A 58 0.60 -3.75 -8.35
C LEU A 58 0.10 -5.03 -9.03
N ALA A 59 0.87 -6.11 -8.96
CA ALA A 59 0.53 -7.37 -9.63
C ALA A 59 -0.15 -8.34 -8.66
N MET A 60 -1.47 -8.44 -8.75
CA MET A 60 -2.26 -9.38 -7.96
C MET A 60 -3.28 -10.06 -8.87
N PRO A 61 -3.62 -11.34 -8.61
CA PRO A 61 -4.63 -12.03 -9.40
C PRO A 61 -6.02 -11.44 -9.13
N GLY A 62 -6.91 -11.59 -10.12
CA GLY A 62 -8.24 -10.99 -10.03
C GLY A 62 -8.17 -9.48 -10.19
N MET A 63 -8.68 -8.74 -9.22
CA MET A 63 -8.53 -7.28 -9.24
C MET A 63 -7.09 -6.92 -8.90
N ASP A 64 -6.39 -6.32 -9.85
CA ASP A 64 -4.99 -5.92 -9.67
C ASP A 64 -4.86 -4.62 -8.87
N GLY A 65 -3.61 -4.23 -8.59
CA GLY A 65 -3.34 -3.04 -7.78
C GLY A 65 -3.76 -1.74 -8.45
N LEU A 66 -3.77 -1.67 -9.78
CA LEU A 66 -4.21 -0.48 -10.50
C LEU A 66 -5.71 -0.24 -10.30
N GLU A 67 -6.52 -1.28 -10.51
CA GLU A 67 -7.96 -1.15 -10.32
C GLU A 67 -8.31 -0.93 -8.84
N ALA A 68 -7.63 -1.61 -7.92
CA ALA A 68 -7.84 -1.41 -6.50
C ALA A 68 -7.52 0.03 -6.09
N THR A 69 -6.41 0.59 -6.62
CA THR A 69 -6.04 1.98 -6.36
C THR A 69 -7.13 2.93 -6.83
N ARG A 70 -7.66 2.70 -8.03
CA ARG A 70 -8.74 3.52 -8.58
C ARG A 70 -9.98 3.48 -7.67
N ARG A 71 -10.35 2.30 -7.19
CA ARG A 71 -11.52 2.15 -6.33
C ARG A 71 -11.32 2.77 -4.95
N ILE A 72 -10.11 2.65 -4.39
CA ILE A 72 -9.80 3.27 -3.10
C ILE A 72 -9.85 4.79 -3.21
N ALA A 73 -9.29 5.35 -4.28
CA ALA A 73 -9.34 6.79 -4.52
C ALA A 73 -10.80 7.27 -4.62
N ALA A 74 -11.67 6.48 -5.25
CA ALA A 74 -13.08 6.83 -5.39
C ALA A 74 -13.86 6.82 -4.08
N LEU A 75 -13.34 6.15 -3.04
CA LEU A 75 -13.98 6.16 -1.72
C LEU A 75 -13.87 7.52 -1.03
N GLU A 76 -12.88 8.32 -1.38
CA GLU A 76 -12.66 9.67 -0.83
C GLU A 76 -12.62 9.70 0.71
N ILE A 77 -11.92 8.72 1.30
CA ILE A 77 -11.83 8.60 2.76
C ILE A 77 -10.46 8.97 3.32
N GLY A 78 -9.60 9.57 2.49
CA GLY A 78 -8.29 10.02 2.93
C GLY A 78 -7.21 8.96 2.98
N ALA A 79 -7.50 7.70 2.62
CA ALA A 79 -6.49 6.64 2.54
C ALA A 79 -5.58 6.90 1.35
N ARG A 80 -4.27 6.91 1.58
CA ARG A 80 -3.29 7.14 0.53
C ARG A 80 -2.68 5.83 0.09
N VAL A 81 -2.58 5.62 -1.21
CA VAL A 81 -2.05 4.37 -1.76
C VAL A 81 -0.59 4.56 -2.15
N LEU A 82 0.25 3.68 -1.60
CA LEU A 82 1.67 3.60 -1.94
C LEU A 82 1.89 2.25 -2.63
N VAL A 83 2.26 2.29 -3.90
CA VAL A 83 2.31 1.10 -4.74
C VAL A 83 3.69 0.46 -4.70
N LEU A 84 3.73 -0.88 -4.56
CA LEU A 84 4.96 -1.66 -4.72
C LEU A 84 5.01 -2.18 -6.15
N THR A 85 6.12 -1.92 -6.84
CA THR A 85 6.29 -2.31 -8.24
C THR A 85 7.59 -3.07 -8.47
N SER A 86 7.63 -3.85 -9.56
CA SER A 86 8.86 -4.41 -10.11
C SER A 86 9.27 -3.62 -11.34
N GLN A 87 10.50 -3.85 -11.84
CA GLN A 87 10.98 -3.17 -13.05
C GLN A 87 10.17 -3.53 -14.29
N THR A 88 9.59 -4.73 -14.31
CA THR A 88 8.77 -5.17 -15.45
C THR A 88 7.41 -4.46 -15.50
N GLU A 89 7.08 -3.69 -14.48
CA GLU A 89 5.79 -3.00 -14.36
C GLU A 89 5.89 -1.49 -14.61
N ASP A 90 7.02 -1.02 -15.16
CA ASP A 90 7.25 0.42 -15.37
C ASP A 90 6.17 1.08 -16.21
N GLU A 91 5.58 0.35 -17.17
CA GLU A 91 4.51 0.88 -18.01
C GLU A 91 3.26 1.24 -17.24
N PHE A 92 3.10 0.73 -16.01
CA PHE A 92 1.93 0.98 -15.18
C PHE A 92 2.12 2.13 -14.19
N LEU A 93 3.32 2.70 -14.10
CA LEU A 93 3.60 3.75 -13.11
C LEU A 93 2.74 5.00 -13.34
N LEU A 94 2.72 5.52 -14.56
CA LEU A 94 1.90 6.68 -14.86
C LEU A 94 0.41 6.38 -14.71
N PRO A 95 -0.12 5.26 -15.27
CA PRO A 95 -1.51 4.91 -15.04
C PRO A 95 -1.90 4.80 -13.56
N VAL A 96 -1.03 4.24 -12.70
CA VAL A 96 -1.37 4.08 -11.28
C VAL A 96 -1.36 5.43 -10.54
N LEU A 97 -0.48 6.33 -10.91
CA LEU A 97 -0.49 7.68 -10.37
C LEU A 97 -1.73 8.44 -10.82
N GLU A 98 -2.13 8.29 -12.08
CA GLU A 98 -3.37 8.88 -12.59
C GLU A 98 -4.61 8.28 -11.92
N ALA A 99 -4.54 7.02 -11.50
CA ALA A 99 -5.62 6.36 -10.78
C ALA A 99 -5.76 6.86 -9.33
N GLY A 100 -4.78 7.60 -8.82
CA GLY A 100 -4.85 8.20 -7.50
C GLY A 100 -3.79 7.75 -6.52
N ALA A 101 -2.80 6.95 -6.93
CA ALA A 101 -1.71 6.57 -6.03
C ALA A 101 -0.91 7.80 -5.63
N SER A 102 -0.46 7.83 -4.37
CA SER A 102 0.34 8.93 -3.84
C SER A 102 1.84 8.77 -4.13
N GLY A 103 2.27 7.56 -4.46
CA GLY A 103 3.67 7.29 -4.78
C GLY A 103 3.88 5.81 -5.08
N PHE A 104 5.14 5.46 -5.33
CA PHE A 104 5.50 4.06 -5.56
C PHE A 104 6.87 3.77 -4.98
N VAL A 105 7.13 2.49 -4.68
CA VAL A 105 8.42 1.99 -4.22
C VAL A 105 8.73 0.73 -5.01
N ARG A 106 9.98 0.56 -5.44
CA ARG A 106 10.43 -0.66 -6.10
C ARG A 106 10.56 -1.79 -5.08
N LYS A 107 10.08 -2.98 -5.43
CA LYS A 107 10.19 -4.15 -4.55
C LYS A 107 11.64 -4.46 -4.19
N THR A 108 12.57 -4.19 -5.09
CA THR A 108 14.00 -4.47 -4.89
C THR A 108 14.66 -3.56 -3.85
N SER A 109 14.05 -2.43 -3.53
CA SER A 109 14.58 -1.48 -2.55
C SER A 109 13.60 -1.20 -1.41
N ALA A 110 12.55 -2.03 -1.26
CA ALA A 110 11.52 -1.78 -0.27
C ALA A 110 12.06 -1.80 1.17
N ASP A 111 13.06 -2.64 1.45
CA ASP A 111 13.68 -2.72 2.76
C ASP A 111 14.35 -1.40 3.17
N VAL A 112 14.80 -0.60 2.19
CA VAL A 112 15.47 0.69 2.43
C VAL A 112 14.47 1.84 2.32
N ASP A 113 13.61 1.81 1.30
CA ASP A 113 12.83 2.98 0.89
C ASP A 113 11.40 3.01 1.44
N LEU A 114 10.85 1.85 1.81
CA LEU A 114 9.43 1.76 2.17
C LEU A 114 9.08 2.60 3.40
N LEU A 115 9.90 2.54 4.44
CA LEU A 115 9.62 3.25 5.68
C LEU A 115 9.55 4.77 5.44
N THR A 116 10.53 5.30 4.71
CA THR A 116 10.56 6.72 4.37
C THR A 116 9.38 7.10 3.48
N ALA A 117 9.05 6.26 2.51
CA ALA A 117 7.93 6.52 1.60
C ALA A 117 6.60 6.56 2.34
N ILE A 118 6.39 5.64 3.29
CA ILE A 118 5.17 5.64 4.10
C ILE A 118 5.04 6.94 4.89
N ARG A 119 6.13 7.38 5.52
CA ARG A 119 6.10 8.63 6.28
C ARG A 119 5.84 9.83 5.38
N THR A 120 6.41 9.83 4.19
CA THR A 120 6.22 10.91 3.22
C THR A 120 4.77 11.01 2.77
N VAL A 121 4.16 9.88 2.34
CA VAL A 121 2.77 9.93 1.85
C VAL A 121 1.79 10.19 2.99
N ALA A 122 2.06 9.69 4.20
CA ALA A 122 1.19 9.93 5.35
C ALA A 122 1.19 11.40 5.77
N GLY A 123 2.30 12.08 5.58
CA GLY A 123 2.42 13.50 5.90
C GLY A 123 1.78 14.43 4.89
N GLY A 124 1.30 13.90 3.80
CA GLY A 124 0.64 14.66 2.77
C GLY A 124 1.47 15.03 1.62
#